data_0f6e870521c2c0a3224b37dfac42148d
#
_entry.id   0f6e870521c2c0a3224b37dfac42148d
#
_cell.length_a   1.000
_cell.length_b   1.000
_cell.length_c   1.000
_cell.angle_alpha   90.00
_cell.angle_beta   90.00
_cell.angle_gamma   90.00
#
_symmetry.space_group_name_H-M   'P 1'
#
loop_
_entity.id
_entity.type
_entity.pdbx_description
1 polymer ?
#
loop_
_entity_poly.entity_id
_entity_poly.type
_entity_poly.pdbx_seq_one_letter_code
_entity_poly.pdbx_strand_id
1 'polypeptide(L)'
;MSSNRGFWKVVLAMGAGGIALVVLVFVFRPVARSGAVAYTQSNLRAAADAASRVGRDEGSLAAATPLRLRAEPGVDDLLFIDPDQSSNDSEIVSVAASAEVWTGAARADTGECFWLRVSASGDLEFGTGTDCSAEEAGRAAPGSWPEP
;
A
#
# COMPACT_ATOMS: atom_id res chain seq x y z
N MET A 1 -24.79 26.09 54.50
CA MET A 1 -24.10 24.89 53.91
C MET A 1 -24.87 24.50 52.65
N SER A 2 -24.51 25.12 51.55
CA SER A 2 -25.07 24.79 50.22
C SER A 2 -23.97 25.03 49.18
N SER A 3 -23.79 24.13 48.29
CA SER A 3 -22.93 24.23 47.12
C SER A 3 -21.75 23.25 47.07
N ASN A 4 -22.05 21.97 46.87
CA ASN A 4 -21.02 21.06 46.32
C ASN A 4 -21.60 20.07 45.29
N ARG A 5 -22.89 20.18 44.93
CA ARG A 5 -23.50 19.28 43.93
C ARG A 5 -23.24 19.67 42.49
N GLY A 6 -22.87 20.91 42.21
CA GLY A 6 -22.55 21.41 40.86
C GLY A 6 -21.18 20.99 40.38
N PHE A 7 -20.19 21.01 41.29
CA PHE A 7 -18.80 20.67 40.94
C PHE A 7 -18.64 19.22 40.52
N TRP A 8 -19.29 18.28 41.23
CA TRP A 8 -19.23 16.85 40.88
C TRP A 8 -19.87 16.52 39.52
N LYS A 9 -20.92 17.24 39.12
CA LYS A 9 -21.54 17.02 37.79
C LYS A 9 -20.65 17.46 36.64
N VAL A 10 -19.88 18.52 36.83
CA VAL A 10 -18.92 19.00 35.81
C VAL A 10 -17.74 18.05 35.70
N VAL A 11 -17.21 17.55 36.81
CA VAL A 11 -16.08 16.59 36.79
C VAL A 11 -16.48 15.24 36.17
N LEU A 12 -17.70 14.75 36.43
CA LEU A 12 -18.22 13.53 35.79
C LEU A 12 -18.47 13.71 34.30
N ALA A 13 -18.96 14.87 33.87
CA ALA A 13 -19.14 15.16 32.42
C ALA A 13 -17.82 15.25 31.66
N MET A 14 -16.78 15.86 32.25
CA MET A 14 -15.44 15.90 31.66
C MET A 14 -14.77 14.52 31.62
N GLY A 15 -14.93 13.70 32.66
CA GLY A 15 -14.41 12.34 32.70
C GLY A 15 -15.04 11.43 31.64
N ALA A 16 -16.35 11.49 31.46
CA ALA A 16 -17.06 10.68 30.47
C ALA A 16 -16.70 11.09 29.02
N GLY A 17 -16.54 12.40 28.76
CA GLY A 17 -16.11 12.90 27.46
C GLY A 17 -14.67 12.48 27.10
N GLY A 18 -13.75 12.51 28.08
CA GLY A 18 -12.36 12.11 27.89
C GLY A 18 -12.22 10.61 27.59
N ILE A 19 -12.95 9.76 28.31
CA ILE A 19 -12.94 8.31 28.08
C ILE A 19 -13.55 7.96 26.73
N ALA A 20 -14.65 8.60 26.32
CA ALA A 20 -15.26 8.38 25.00
C ALA A 20 -14.32 8.76 23.85
N LEU A 21 -13.58 9.85 23.98
CA LEU A 21 -12.63 10.31 22.97
C LEU A 21 -11.41 9.36 22.86
N VAL A 22 -10.90 8.87 24.00
CA VAL A 22 -9.81 7.88 24.03
C VAL A 22 -10.25 6.56 23.40
N VAL A 23 -11.44 6.05 23.74
CA VAL A 23 -11.97 4.81 23.14
C VAL A 23 -12.18 4.97 21.65
N LEU A 24 -12.69 6.12 21.19
CA LEU A 24 -12.87 6.40 19.77
C LEU A 24 -11.53 6.36 19.00
N VAL A 25 -10.50 6.98 19.55
CA VAL A 25 -9.15 6.96 18.94
C VAL A 25 -8.56 5.56 18.88
N PHE A 26 -8.74 4.74 19.93
CA PHE A 26 -8.19 3.36 19.96
C PHE A 26 -8.95 2.40 19.04
N VAL A 27 -10.24 2.60 18.81
CA VAL A 27 -11.06 1.73 17.95
C VAL A 27 -10.90 2.07 16.47
N PHE A 28 -10.79 3.36 16.13
CA PHE A 28 -10.72 3.76 14.71
C PHE A 28 -9.32 3.66 14.08
N ARG A 29 -8.24 3.75 14.87
CA ARG A 29 -6.86 3.61 14.33
C ARG A 29 -6.57 2.28 13.64
N PRO A 30 -6.93 1.10 14.19
CA PRO A 30 -6.66 -0.16 13.50
C PRO A 30 -7.47 -0.33 12.21
N VAL A 31 -8.71 0.15 12.18
CA VAL A 31 -9.57 0.05 10.99
C VAL A 31 -9.06 0.92 9.84
N ALA A 32 -8.60 2.13 10.13
CA ALA A 32 -8.00 3.01 9.10
C ALA A 32 -6.68 2.42 8.56
N ARG A 33 -5.88 1.81 9.43
CA ARG A 33 -4.61 1.19 9.05
C ARG A 33 -4.81 -0.01 8.12
N SER A 34 -5.74 -0.91 8.46
CA SER A 34 -6.03 -2.08 7.61
C SER A 34 -6.59 -1.67 6.25
N GLY A 35 -7.40 -0.62 6.18
CA GLY A 35 -7.90 -0.08 4.91
C GLY A 35 -6.80 0.45 4.00
N ALA A 36 -5.85 1.22 4.54
CA ALA A 36 -4.72 1.76 3.78
C ALA A 36 -3.80 0.66 3.24
N VAL A 37 -3.52 -0.36 4.07
CA VAL A 37 -2.74 -1.55 3.66
C VAL A 37 -3.45 -2.31 2.55
N ALA A 38 -4.74 -2.63 2.71
CA ALA A 38 -5.52 -3.35 1.71
C ALA A 38 -5.61 -2.59 0.38
N TYR A 39 -5.73 -1.27 0.42
CA TYR A 39 -5.75 -0.42 -0.76
C TYR A 39 -4.43 -0.47 -1.53
N THR A 40 -3.28 -0.32 -0.85
CA THR A 40 -1.96 -0.42 -1.47
C THR A 40 -1.72 -1.80 -2.08
N GLN A 41 -2.09 -2.87 -1.37
CA GLN A 41 -1.99 -4.25 -1.89
C GLN A 41 -2.87 -4.46 -3.13
N SER A 42 -4.07 -3.87 -3.15
CA SER A 42 -4.97 -3.91 -4.31
C SER A 42 -4.36 -3.19 -5.52
N ASN A 43 -3.78 -2.01 -5.31
CA ASN A 43 -3.11 -1.24 -6.35
C ASN A 43 -1.92 -1.99 -6.95
N LEU A 44 -1.10 -2.63 -6.12
CA LEU A 44 0.01 -3.47 -6.59
C LEU A 44 -0.46 -4.68 -7.39
N ARG A 45 -1.57 -5.32 -7.00
CA ARG A 45 -2.16 -6.43 -7.78
C ARG A 45 -2.68 -5.94 -9.13
N ALA A 46 -3.38 -4.80 -9.17
CA ALA A 46 -3.85 -4.20 -10.42
C ALA A 46 -2.69 -3.85 -11.35
N ALA A 47 -1.59 -3.30 -10.82
CA ALA A 47 -0.37 -3.02 -11.57
C ALA A 47 0.28 -4.30 -12.13
N ALA A 48 0.37 -5.37 -11.34
CA ALA A 48 0.92 -6.66 -11.77
C ALA A 48 0.05 -7.33 -12.84
N ASP A 49 -1.28 -7.24 -12.73
CA ASP A 49 -2.21 -7.73 -13.74
C ASP A 49 -2.06 -6.96 -15.06
N ALA A 50 -1.87 -5.64 -14.99
CA ALA A 50 -1.58 -4.81 -16.16
C ALA A 50 -0.24 -5.21 -16.80
N ALA A 51 0.82 -5.39 -16.00
CA ALA A 51 2.12 -5.84 -16.48
C ALA A 51 2.05 -7.22 -17.15
N SER A 52 1.27 -8.13 -16.57
CA SER A 52 1.03 -9.46 -17.14
C SER A 52 0.27 -9.43 -18.46
N ARG A 53 -0.68 -8.48 -18.63
CA ARG A 53 -1.35 -8.27 -19.93
C ARG A 53 -0.35 -7.76 -20.97
N VAL A 54 0.40 -6.71 -20.65
CA VAL A 54 1.44 -6.18 -21.53
C VAL A 54 2.45 -7.27 -21.91
N GLY A 55 2.91 -8.05 -20.93
CA GLY A 55 3.84 -9.15 -21.18
C GLY A 55 3.31 -10.21 -22.14
N ARG A 56 2.03 -10.55 -22.05
CA ARG A 56 1.39 -11.48 -23.00
C ARG A 56 1.22 -10.88 -24.38
N ASP A 57 0.82 -9.62 -24.48
CA ASP A 57 0.55 -8.95 -25.75
C ASP A 57 1.83 -8.65 -26.52
N GLU A 58 2.88 -8.27 -25.83
CA GLU A 58 4.19 -7.91 -26.41
C GLU A 58 5.19 -9.09 -26.42
N GLY A 59 4.83 -10.22 -25.82
CA GLY A 59 5.67 -11.42 -25.72
C GLY A 59 6.82 -11.34 -24.70
N SER A 60 6.88 -10.30 -23.86
CA SER A 60 7.89 -10.13 -22.82
C SER A 60 7.45 -9.16 -21.73
N LEU A 61 7.69 -9.51 -20.47
CA LEU A 61 7.48 -8.61 -19.34
C LEU A 61 8.37 -7.36 -19.37
N ALA A 62 9.48 -7.38 -20.11
CA ALA A 62 10.34 -6.20 -20.31
C ALA A 62 9.61 -5.02 -20.96
N ALA A 63 8.53 -5.28 -21.70
CA ALA A 63 7.67 -4.25 -22.30
C ALA A 63 6.81 -3.50 -21.25
N ALA A 64 6.57 -4.08 -20.07
CA ALA A 64 5.74 -3.50 -19.01
C ALA A 64 6.48 -2.37 -18.25
N THR A 65 6.99 -1.40 -19.00
CA THR A 65 7.66 -0.21 -18.49
C THR A 65 6.67 0.78 -17.84
N PRO A 66 7.13 1.73 -17.00
CA PRO A 66 6.28 2.78 -16.45
C PRO A 66 5.45 3.52 -17.50
N LEU A 67 6.06 3.85 -18.63
CA LEU A 67 5.37 4.55 -19.73
C LEU A 67 4.28 3.68 -20.37
N ARG A 68 4.54 2.41 -20.59
CA ARG A 68 3.58 1.49 -21.22
C ARG A 68 2.41 1.18 -20.31
N LEU A 69 2.65 1.01 -19.01
CA LEU A 69 1.61 0.73 -18.02
C LEU A 69 0.62 1.88 -17.84
N ARG A 70 1.05 3.13 -18.00
CA ARG A 70 0.14 4.30 -17.94
C ARG A 70 -0.95 4.29 -19.02
N ALA A 71 -0.77 3.52 -20.08
CA ALA A 71 -1.74 3.37 -21.17
C ALA A 71 -2.66 2.15 -20.99
N GLU A 72 -2.46 1.35 -19.94
CA GLU A 72 -3.25 0.15 -19.70
C GLU A 72 -4.56 0.47 -18.97
N PRO A 73 -5.69 -0.16 -19.37
CA PRO A 73 -6.94 0.03 -18.66
C PRO A 73 -6.92 -0.61 -17.28
N GLY A 74 -7.60 0.04 -16.32
CA GLY A 74 -7.77 -0.44 -14.96
C GLY A 74 -6.62 -0.08 -14.00
N VAL A 75 -5.71 0.78 -14.45
CA VAL A 75 -4.64 1.38 -13.65
C VAL A 75 -4.55 2.90 -13.88
N ASP A 76 -5.65 3.51 -14.32
CA ASP A 76 -5.74 4.92 -14.72
C ASP A 76 -5.42 5.87 -13.56
N ASP A 77 -5.69 5.44 -12.32
CA ASP A 77 -5.43 6.20 -11.10
C ASP A 77 -3.99 5.99 -10.57
N LEU A 78 -3.21 5.10 -11.19
CA LEU A 78 -1.85 4.80 -10.75
C LEU A 78 -0.80 5.62 -11.50
N LEU A 79 0.15 6.16 -10.77
CA LEU A 79 1.35 6.77 -11.31
C LEU A 79 2.52 5.77 -11.25
N PHE A 80 3.05 5.42 -12.40
CA PHE A 80 4.22 4.55 -12.51
C PHE A 80 5.51 5.37 -12.60
N ILE A 81 6.51 5.03 -11.78
CA ILE A 81 7.81 5.70 -11.70
C ILE A 81 8.96 4.72 -11.94
N ASP A 82 10.15 5.25 -12.18
CA ASP A 82 11.35 4.46 -12.49
C ASP A 82 11.81 3.60 -11.30
N PRO A 83 12.54 2.51 -11.55
CA PRO A 83 12.86 1.48 -10.55
C PRO A 83 13.75 1.97 -9.39
N ASP A 84 14.55 3.00 -9.60
CA ASP A 84 15.43 3.64 -8.61
C ASP A 84 14.72 4.71 -7.78
N GLN A 85 13.50 5.10 -8.19
CA GLN A 85 12.67 6.06 -7.47
C GLN A 85 11.82 5.35 -6.42
N SER A 86 11.86 5.88 -5.20
CA SER A 86 11.04 5.33 -4.11
C SER A 86 9.63 5.90 -4.13
N SER A 87 8.63 5.02 -4.09
CA SER A 87 7.23 5.41 -3.91
C SER A 87 7.03 6.08 -2.54
N ASN A 88 6.24 7.12 -2.50
CA ASN A 88 5.84 7.84 -1.29
C ASN A 88 4.32 7.85 -1.04
N ASP A 89 3.56 7.15 -1.87
CA ASP A 89 2.10 7.11 -1.86
C ASP A 89 1.60 5.74 -2.32
N SER A 90 0.37 5.37 -1.96
CA SER A 90 -0.28 4.12 -2.32
C SER A 90 -0.67 4.02 -3.81
N GLU A 91 -0.82 5.17 -4.49
CA GLU A 91 -1.14 5.28 -5.92
C GLU A 91 0.11 5.46 -6.79
N ILE A 92 1.29 5.60 -6.17
CA ILE A 92 2.56 5.70 -6.88
C ILE A 92 3.28 4.35 -6.81
N VAL A 93 3.52 3.73 -7.97
CA VAL A 93 4.16 2.42 -8.07
C VAL A 93 5.53 2.57 -8.74
N SER A 94 6.60 2.27 -8.01
CA SER A 94 7.93 2.10 -8.56
C SER A 94 7.99 0.78 -9.32
N VAL A 95 8.56 0.75 -10.54
CA VAL A 95 8.47 -0.39 -11.46
C VAL A 95 9.82 -0.76 -12.04
N ALA A 96 10.19 -2.03 -11.91
CA ALA A 96 11.29 -2.65 -12.65
C ALA A 96 10.73 -3.76 -13.55
N ALA A 97 11.14 -3.76 -14.83
CA ALA A 97 10.69 -4.74 -15.80
C ALA A 97 11.90 -5.39 -16.50
N SER A 98 11.92 -6.71 -16.52
CA SER A 98 12.86 -7.53 -17.28
C SER A 98 12.10 -8.56 -18.11
N ALA A 99 12.79 -9.34 -18.94
CA ALA A 99 12.12 -10.39 -19.73
C ALA A 99 11.50 -11.47 -18.85
N GLU A 100 12.07 -11.72 -17.68
CA GLU A 100 11.71 -12.84 -16.80
C GLU A 100 10.80 -12.43 -15.64
N VAL A 101 10.97 -11.19 -15.12
CA VAL A 101 10.30 -10.74 -13.91
C VAL A 101 9.91 -9.26 -14.04
N TRP A 102 8.70 -8.96 -13.64
CA TRP A 102 8.24 -7.61 -13.35
C TRP A 102 8.13 -7.41 -11.83
N THR A 103 8.56 -6.27 -11.34
CA THR A 103 8.52 -5.91 -9.91
C THR A 103 7.84 -4.57 -9.73
N GLY A 104 6.89 -4.48 -8.81
CA GLY A 104 6.26 -3.25 -8.37
C GLY A 104 6.43 -3.03 -6.88
N ALA A 105 6.67 -1.78 -6.45
CA ALA A 105 6.73 -1.38 -5.05
C ALA A 105 5.92 -0.11 -4.80
N ALA A 106 5.17 -0.06 -3.70
CA ALA A 106 4.35 1.08 -3.31
C ALA A 106 4.32 1.26 -1.79
N ARG A 107 4.19 2.53 -1.35
CA ARG A 107 4.11 2.89 0.07
C ARG A 107 2.68 3.11 0.48
N ALA A 108 2.23 2.43 1.52
CA ALA A 108 0.93 2.71 2.12
C ALA A 108 0.96 4.03 2.92
N ASP A 109 -0.20 4.66 3.11
CA ASP A 109 -0.36 5.88 3.93
C ASP A 109 0.10 5.68 5.38
N THR A 110 0.17 4.43 5.84
CA THR A 110 0.73 4.04 7.13
C THR A 110 2.25 4.14 7.19
N GLY A 111 2.93 4.36 6.04
CA GLY A 111 4.37 4.42 5.89
C GLY A 111 5.04 3.07 5.59
N GLU A 112 4.28 1.97 5.62
CA GLU A 112 4.77 0.63 5.29
C GLU A 112 4.99 0.49 3.79
N CYS A 113 6.07 -0.19 3.41
CA CYS A 113 6.39 -0.49 2.02
C CYS A 113 5.96 -1.91 1.67
N PHE A 114 5.23 -2.05 0.59
CA PHE A 114 4.82 -3.33 0.01
C PHE A 114 5.43 -3.49 -1.37
N TRP A 115 5.75 -4.73 -1.74
CA TRP A 115 6.18 -5.05 -3.08
C TRP A 115 5.57 -6.36 -3.57
N LEU A 116 5.45 -6.46 -4.89
CA LEU A 116 4.98 -7.64 -5.60
C LEU A 116 5.86 -7.88 -6.83
N ARG A 117 6.19 -9.15 -7.08
CA ARG A 117 6.84 -9.60 -8.31
C ARG A 117 5.95 -10.58 -9.04
N VAL A 118 5.94 -10.50 -10.35
CA VAL A 118 5.34 -11.52 -11.22
C VAL A 118 6.39 -12.03 -12.19
N SER A 119 6.54 -13.36 -12.27
CA SER A 119 7.42 -13.99 -13.22
C SER A 119 6.76 -14.16 -14.59
N ALA A 120 7.55 -14.44 -15.63
CA ALA A 120 7.04 -14.78 -16.96
C ALA A 120 6.17 -16.05 -16.96
N SER A 121 6.33 -16.96 -15.97
CA SER A 121 5.46 -18.12 -15.76
C SER A 121 4.13 -17.77 -15.08
N GLY A 122 3.99 -16.54 -14.55
CA GLY A 122 2.81 -16.07 -13.82
C GLY A 122 2.87 -16.31 -12.30
N ASP A 123 4.01 -16.77 -11.78
CA ASP A 123 4.19 -16.94 -10.33
C ASP A 123 4.27 -15.58 -9.65
N LEU A 124 3.61 -15.46 -8.51
CA LEU A 124 3.56 -14.25 -7.69
C LEU A 124 4.40 -14.41 -6.44
N GLU A 125 5.22 -13.42 -6.18
CA GLU A 125 5.95 -13.26 -4.91
C GLU A 125 5.65 -11.90 -4.31
N PHE A 126 5.56 -11.81 -3.01
CA PHE A 126 5.28 -10.56 -2.30
C PHE A 126 6.10 -10.46 -1.03
N GLY A 127 6.16 -9.23 -0.51
CA GLY A 127 6.78 -8.95 0.78
C GLY A 127 6.67 -7.49 1.15
N THR A 128 7.34 -7.16 2.24
CA THR A 128 7.46 -5.81 2.76
C THR A 128 8.92 -5.38 2.75
N GLY A 129 9.17 -4.08 2.80
CA GLY A 129 10.50 -3.52 2.79
C GLY A 129 10.58 -2.19 3.53
N THR A 130 11.78 -1.63 3.59
CA THR A 130 12.04 -0.30 4.16
C THR A 130 12.14 0.78 3.10
N ASP A 131 12.64 0.42 1.92
CA ASP A 131 12.67 1.27 0.74
C ASP A 131 11.63 0.81 -0.28
N CYS A 132 10.78 1.74 -0.74
CA CYS A 132 9.70 1.48 -1.68
C CYS A 132 10.14 1.67 -3.14
N SER A 133 11.35 1.30 -3.49
CA SER A 133 11.84 1.22 -4.86
C SER A 133 11.71 -0.20 -5.41
N ALA A 134 11.40 -0.31 -6.70
CA ALA A 134 11.36 -1.62 -7.36
C ALA A 134 12.74 -2.26 -7.48
N GLU A 135 13.80 -1.45 -7.49
CA GLU A 135 15.19 -1.94 -7.48
C GLU A 135 15.51 -2.69 -6.19
N GLU A 136 15.16 -2.14 -5.02
CA GLU A 136 15.34 -2.80 -3.72
C GLU A 136 14.42 -4.00 -3.57
N ALA A 137 13.15 -3.86 -3.96
CA ALA A 137 12.18 -4.94 -3.98
C ALA A 137 12.64 -6.13 -4.83
N GLY A 138 13.33 -5.87 -5.94
CA GLY A 138 13.89 -6.92 -6.82
C GLY A 138 14.96 -7.77 -6.15
N ARG A 139 15.64 -7.25 -5.12
CA ARG A 139 16.69 -7.93 -4.34
C ARG A 139 16.16 -8.56 -3.05
N ALA A 140 14.96 -8.18 -2.60
CA ALA A 140 14.40 -8.63 -1.34
C ALA A 140 14.04 -10.11 -1.37
N ALA A 141 14.20 -10.80 -0.24
CA ALA A 141 13.70 -12.17 -0.10
C ALA A 141 12.15 -12.19 -0.10
N PRO A 142 11.53 -13.20 -0.75
CA PRO A 142 10.08 -13.37 -0.67
C PRO A 142 9.60 -13.52 0.76
N GLY A 143 8.42 -12.96 1.03
CA GLY A 143 7.77 -13.02 2.33
C GLY A 143 6.26 -13.19 2.16
N SER A 144 5.52 -12.66 3.12
CA SER A 144 4.05 -12.60 3.05
C SER A 144 3.60 -11.16 3.29
N TRP A 145 2.49 -10.79 2.69
CA TRP A 145 1.78 -9.59 3.09
C TRP A 145 1.01 -9.85 4.37
N PRO A 146 0.94 -8.88 5.30
CA PRO A 146 -0.01 -8.96 6.41
C PRO A 146 -1.43 -9.03 5.84
N GLU A 147 -2.28 -9.85 6.45
CA GLU A 147 -3.70 -9.82 6.14
C GLU A 147 -4.28 -8.46 6.60
N PRO A 148 -5.16 -7.84 5.81
CA PRO A 148 -5.77 -6.56 6.13
C PRO A 148 -6.76 -6.61 7.29
#